data_55390c9af996ff5bb30d28f8776e42b7
#
_entry.id   55390c9af996ff5bb30d28f8776e42b7
#
_cell.length_a   1.000
_cell.length_b   1.000
_cell.length_c   1.000
_cell.angle_alpha   90.00
_cell.angle_beta   90.00
_cell.angle_gamma   90.00
#
_symmetry.space_group_name_H-M   'P 1'
#
loop_
_entity.id
_entity.type
_entity.pdbx_description
1 polymer ?
#
loop_
_entity_poly.entity_id
_entity_poly.type
_entity_poly.pdbx_seq_one_letter_code
_entity_poly.pdbx_strand_id
1 'polypeptide(L)'
;MKATGIIRRVDDLGRVVIPKEIRRSLKIKDGDPLEVFLEGNKVCFEKYSPIDAKNWEAAFRIAKVMLPNNKFALLNRYGEIEQANVKMPTINKDDFSIEIRVNDDIEGYIQSLEPNVSHINFADTAKVIGALFEEED
;
A
#
# COMPACT_ATOMS: atom_id res chain seq x y z
N MET A 1 18.65 15.85 -3.31
CA MET A 1 18.20 15.83 -1.90
C MET A 1 18.03 17.25 -1.37
N LYS A 2 16.99 17.49 -0.62
CA LYS A 2 16.68 18.82 -0.09
C LYS A 2 16.90 18.82 1.42
N ALA A 3 17.69 19.76 1.92
CA ALA A 3 17.92 19.93 3.34
C ALA A 3 16.68 20.50 4.02
N THR A 4 16.30 19.94 5.16
CA THR A 4 15.16 20.43 5.95
C THR A 4 15.55 21.45 7.01
N GLY A 5 16.85 21.53 7.34
CA GLY A 5 17.35 22.32 8.45
C GLY A 5 17.10 21.69 9.83
N ILE A 6 16.47 20.53 9.87
CA ILE A 6 16.16 19.81 11.12
C ILE A 6 17.37 18.97 11.51
N ILE A 7 17.82 19.13 12.75
CA ILE A 7 18.95 18.38 13.30
C ILE A 7 18.46 17.56 14.49
N ARG A 8 18.78 16.28 14.52
CA ARG A 8 18.44 15.39 15.61
C ARG A 8 19.69 14.65 16.07
N ARG A 9 19.73 14.31 17.35
CA ARG A 9 20.86 13.59 17.94
C ARG A 9 20.54 12.11 18.02
N VAL A 10 21.56 11.29 17.79
CA VAL A 10 21.48 9.85 18.03
C VAL A 10 21.54 9.64 19.54
N ASP A 11 20.63 8.84 20.10
CA ASP A 11 20.63 8.53 21.53
C ASP A 11 21.63 7.39 21.85
N ASP A 12 21.70 7.00 23.12
CA ASP A 12 22.62 5.96 23.59
C ASP A 12 22.25 4.56 23.09
N LEU A 13 21.04 4.37 22.57
CA LEU A 13 20.60 3.12 21.96
C LEU A 13 20.68 3.16 20.42
N GLY A 14 21.27 4.21 19.84
CA GLY A 14 21.42 4.34 18.40
C GLY A 14 20.15 4.79 17.68
N ARG A 15 19.19 5.36 18.39
CA ARG A 15 17.93 5.79 17.81
C ARG A 15 17.93 7.27 17.43
N VAL A 16 17.26 7.58 16.33
CA VAL A 16 16.99 8.97 15.91
C VAL A 16 15.50 9.10 15.69
N VAL A 17 14.91 10.18 16.24
CA VAL A 17 13.47 10.43 16.07
C VAL A 17 13.24 11.12 14.73
N ILE A 18 12.33 10.57 13.93
CA ILE A 18 11.88 11.22 12.70
C ILE A 18 10.91 12.35 13.11
N PRO A 19 11.18 13.60 12.72
CA PRO A 19 10.33 14.72 13.10
C PRO A 19 8.88 14.54 12.66
N LYS A 20 7.96 15.04 13.49
CA LYS A 20 6.53 14.91 13.25
C LYS A 20 6.08 15.48 11.91
N GLU A 21 6.66 16.60 11.48
CA GLU A 21 6.35 17.24 10.21
C GLU A 21 6.69 16.36 9.03
N ILE A 22 7.84 15.66 9.12
CA ILE A 22 8.26 14.71 8.08
C ILE A 22 7.35 13.50 8.07
N ARG A 23 7.00 12.96 9.24
CA ARG A 23 6.08 11.81 9.34
C ARG A 23 4.71 12.15 8.72
N ARG A 24 4.20 13.34 8.95
CA ARG A 24 2.93 13.80 8.35
C ARG A 24 3.06 13.95 6.84
N SER A 25 4.13 14.58 6.37
CA SER A 25 4.35 14.82 4.95
C SER A 25 4.45 13.52 4.16
N LEU A 26 5.14 12.51 4.71
CA LEU A 26 5.34 11.22 4.08
C LEU A 26 4.31 10.17 4.51
N LYS A 27 3.33 10.55 5.33
CA LYS A 27 2.28 9.65 5.84
C LYS A 27 2.84 8.43 6.56
N ILE A 28 3.88 8.63 7.35
CA ILE A 28 4.50 7.60 8.18
C ILE A 28 3.73 7.49 9.48
N LYS A 29 3.18 6.31 9.75
CA LYS A 29 2.40 6.02 10.95
C LYS A 29 3.18 5.14 11.90
N ASP A 30 2.78 5.13 13.16
CA ASP A 30 3.34 4.25 14.17
C ASP A 30 3.24 2.79 13.73
N GLY A 31 4.35 2.07 13.79
CA GLY A 31 4.43 0.68 13.38
C GLY A 31 4.71 0.45 11.90
N ASP A 32 4.75 1.50 11.08
CA ASP A 32 5.05 1.34 9.65
C ASP A 32 6.48 0.84 9.47
N PRO A 33 6.69 -0.19 8.63
CA PRO A 33 8.03 -0.64 8.31
C PRO A 33 8.75 0.36 7.40
N LEU A 34 9.98 0.66 7.72
CA LEU A 34 10.85 1.51 6.90
C LEU A 34 12.08 0.70 6.51
N GLU A 35 12.45 0.79 5.24
CA GLU A 35 13.69 0.23 4.76
C GLU A 35 14.80 1.28 4.92
N VAL A 36 15.96 0.83 5.35
CA VAL A 36 17.11 1.69 5.59
C VAL A 36 18.09 1.53 4.44
N PHE A 37 18.45 2.63 3.81
CA PHE A 37 19.41 2.65 2.69
C PHE A 37 20.64 3.45 3.07
N LEU A 38 21.77 3.06 2.50
CA LEU A 38 23.00 3.83 2.58
C LEU A 38 23.31 4.41 1.21
N GLU A 39 23.56 5.71 1.17
CA GLU A 39 23.98 6.40 -0.05
C GLU A 39 25.21 7.26 0.30
N GLY A 40 26.40 6.77 -0.08
CA GLY A 40 27.66 7.39 0.38
C GLY A 40 27.76 7.32 1.90
N ASN A 41 27.81 8.47 2.55
CA ASN A 41 27.84 8.57 4.03
C ASN A 41 26.48 8.98 4.60
N LYS A 42 25.40 8.79 3.82
CA LYS A 42 24.05 9.16 4.22
C LYS A 42 23.24 7.93 4.58
N VAL A 43 22.38 8.07 5.59
CA VAL A 43 21.39 7.07 5.96
C VAL A 43 20.03 7.59 5.50
N CYS A 44 19.33 6.81 4.67
CA CYS A 44 18.04 7.17 4.13
C CYS A 44 16.99 6.16 4.57
N PHE A 45 15.78 6.63 4.84
CA PHE A 45 14.65 5.78 5.19
C PHE A 45 13.56 5.95 4.16
N GLU A 46 12.96 4.85 3.76
CA GLU A 46 11.87 4.85 2.81
C GLU A 46 10.81 3.88 3.29
N LYS A 47 9.53 4.20 3.08
CA LYS A 47 8.45 3.27 3.42
C LYS A 47 8.70 1.96 2.69
N TYR A 48 8.71 0.86 3.44
CA TYR A 48 8.88 -0.46 2.87
C TYR A 48 7.63 -0.89 2.14
N SER A 49 7.76 -1.18 0.85
CA SER A 49 6.70 -1.75 0.04
C SER A 49 7.29 -2.94 -0.70
N PRO A 50 6.87 -4.18 -0.36
CA PRO A 50 7.33 -5.36 -1.10
C PRO A 50 6.74 -5.43 -2.50
N ILE A 51 5.78 -4.55 -2.81
CA ILE A 51 5.03 -4.56 -4.05
C ILE A 51 5.49 -3.41 -4.91
N ASP A 52 6.09 -3.70 -6.07
CA ASP A 52 6.48 -2.68 -7.03
C ASP A 52 5.31 -2.32 -7.97
N ALA A 53 5.52 -1.31 -8.81
CA ALA A 53 4.50 -0.83 -9.73
C ALA A 53 4.04 -1.92 -10.72
N LYS A 54 4.94 -2.83 -11.11
CA LYS A 54 4.62 -3.96 -12.00
C LYS A 54 3.60 -4.90 -11.39
N ASN A 55 3.73 -5.18 -10.10
CA ASN A 55 2.82 -6.09 -9.41
C ASN A 55 1.44 -5.48 -9.24
N TRP A 56 1.38 -4.19 -8.98
CA TRP A 56 0.08 -3.52 -8.94
C TRP A 56 -0.60 -3.47 -10.30
N GLU A 57 0.15 -3.30 -11.40
CA GLU A 57 -0.40 -3.40 -12.74
C GLU A 57 -0.94 -4.80 -13.03
N ALA A 58 -0.18 -5.84 -12.67
CA ALA A 58 -0.62 -7.22 -12.83
C ALA A 58 -1.85 -7.52 -11.99
N ALA A 59 -1.87 -7.07 -10.74
CA ALA A 59 -3.01 -7.20 -9.84
C ALA A 59 -4.25 -6.53 -10.42
N PHE A 60 -4.09 -5.35 -10.99
CA PHE A 60 -5.18 -4.62 -11.62
C PHE A 60 -5.74 -5.39 -12.82
N ARG A 61 -4.89 -5.93 -13.68
CA ARG A 61 -5.33 -6.74 -14.83
C ARG A 61 -6.13 -7.96 -14.39
N ILE A 62 -5.65 -8.64 -13.34
CA ILE A 62 -6.34 -9.81 -12.78
C ILE A 62 -7.71 -9.40 -12.23
N ALA A 63 -7.75 -8.34 -11.43
CA ALA A 63 -9.00 -7.86 -10.86
C ALA A 63 -10.00 -7.47 -11.94
N LYS A 64 -9.54 -6.82 -13.00
CA LYS A 64 -10.39 -6.40 -14.12
C LYS A 64 -10.97 -7.60 -14.87
N VAL A 65 -10.20 -8.66 -15.03
CA VAL A 65 -10.68 -9.89 -15.67
C VAL A 65 -11.71 -10.61 -14.80
N MET A 66 -11.49 -10.65 -13.48
CA MET A 66 -12.39 -11.35 -12.56
C MET A 66 -13.63 -10.53 -12.22
N LEU A 67 -13.56 -9.21 -12.31
CA LEU A 67 -14.64 -8.30 -11.98
C LEU A 67 -14.98 -7.38 -13.16
N PRO A 68 -15.33 -7.95 -14.33
CA PRO A 68 -15.46 -7.14 -15.57
C PRO A 68 -16.61 -6.12 -15.51
N ASN A 69 -17.61 -6.35 -14.68
CA ASN A 69 -18.81 -5.52 -14.58
C ASN A 69 -18.87 -4.67 -13.29
N ASN A 70 -17.78 -4.66 -12.52
CA ASN A 70 -17.75 -3.94 -11.26
C ASN A 70 -16.78 -2.76 -11.32
N LYS A 71 -17.17 -1.68 -10.65
CA LYS A 71 -16.26 -0.56 -10.41
C LYS A 71 -15.50 -0.81 -9.11
N PHE A 72 -14.20 -0.73 -9.18
CA PHE A 72 -13.35 -1.01 -8.02
C PHE A 72 -12.06 -0.21 -8.06
N ALA A 73 -11.39 -0.14 -6.92
CA ALA A 73 -10.05 0.40 -6.80
C ALA A 73 -9.19 -0.59 -6.02
N LEU A 74 -7.91 -0.63 -6.36
CA LEU A 74 -6.91 -1.35 -5.56
C LEU A 74 -6.23 -0.33 -4.66
N LEU A 75 -6.23 -0.62 -3.37
CA LEU A 75 -5.58 0.21 -2.37
C LEU A 75 -4.36 -0.52 -1.82
N ASN A 76 -3.31 0.22 -1.51
CA ASN A 76 -2.17 -0.34 -0.81
C ASN A 76 -2.49 -0.54 0.68
N ARG A 77 -1.54 -1.07 1.44
CA ARG A 77 -1.73 -1.34 2.87
C ARG A 77 -2.02 -0.07 3.70
N TYR A 78 -1.70 1.10 3.18
CA TYR A 78 -1.95 2.39 3.83
C TYR A 78 -3.31 2.99 3.43
N GLY A 79 -4.08 2.31 2.59
CA GLY A 79 -5.36 2.80 2.10
C GLY A 79 -5.27 3.80 0.96
N GLU A 80 -4.12 3.92 0.34
CA GLU A 80 -3.90 4.81 -0.80
C GLU A 80 -4.23 4.07 -2.10
N ILE A 81 -4.84 4.78 -3.06
CA ILE A 81 -5.25 4.19 -4.34
C ILE A 81 -4.02 3.94 -5.21
N GLU A 82 -3.82 2.67 -5.60
CA GLU A 82 -2.78 2.27 -6.53
C GLU A 82 -3.28 2.24 -7.97
N GLN A 83 -4.46 1.65 -8.19
CA GLN A 83 -5.08 1.51 -9.49
C GLN A 83 -6.59 1.54 -9.33
N ALA A 84 -7.31 2.01 -10.36
CA ALA A 84 -8.76 1.98 -10.37
C ALA A 84 -9.27 1.86 -11.81
N ASN A 85 -10.46 1.26 -11.99
CA ASN A 85 -11.08 1.14 -13.30
C ASN A 85 -12.06 2.30 -13.61
N VAL A 86 -11.98 3.36 -12.82
CA VAL A 86 -12.70 4.62 -13.07
C VAL A 86 -11.71 5.77 -12.98
N LYS A 87 -12.03 6.90 -13.61
CA LYS A 87 -11.09 8.02 -13.71
C LYS A 87 -10.84 8.75 -12.39
N MET A 88 -11.88 8.90 -11.58
CA MET A 88 -11.80 9.66 -10.32
C MET A 88 -12.52 8.87 -9.23
N PRO A 89 -11.86 7.84 -8.68
CA PRO A 89 -12.51 7.02 -7.65
C PRO A 89 -12.68 7.82 -6.36
N THR A 90 -13.88 7.71 -5.80
CA THR A 90 -14.17 8.25 -4.47
C THR A 90 -14.38 7.07 -3.52
N ILE A 91 -13.55 6.98 -2.50
CA ILE A 91 -13.64 5.91 -1.53
C ILE A 91 -14.69 6.27 -0.48
N ASN A 92 -15.71 5.43 -0.39
CA ASN A 92 -16.74 5.53 0.63
C ASN A 92 -16.51 4.43 1.66
N LYS A 93 -16.40 4.80 2.93
CA LYS A 93 -16.12 3.85 4.02
C LYS A 93 -17.21 2.79 4.17
N ASP A 94 -18.43 3.08 3.73
CA ASP A 94 -19.55 2.13 3.79
C ASP A 94 -19.57 1.15 2.63
N ASP A 95 -18.74 1.37 1.61
CA ASP A 95 -18.60 0.46 0.51
C ASP A 95 -17.80 -0.77 0.93
N PHE A 96 -18.12 -1.88 0.29
CA PHE A 96 -17.51 -3.17 0.62
C PHE A 96 -16.03 -3.19 0.20
N SER A 97 -15.18 -3.68 1.09
CA SER A 97 -13.77 -3.90 0.79
C SER A 97 -13.31 -5.27 1.27
N ILE A 98 -12.33 -5.83 0.57
CA ILE A 98 -11.71 -7.10 0.93
C ILE A 98 -10.21 -6.89 1.04
N GLU A 99 -9.63 -7.44 2.11
CA GLU A 99 -8.20 -7.39 2.35
C GLU A 99 -7.47 -8.36 1.42
N ILE A 100 -6.39 -7.87 0.82
CA ILE A 100 -5.43 -8.71 0.11
C ILE A 100 -4.36 -9.08 1.13
N ARG A 101 -4.32 -10.36 1.52
CA ARG A 101 -3.38 -10.84 2.53
C ARG A 101 -2.31 -11.71 1.90
N VAL A 102 -1.08 -11.52 2.37
CA VAL A 102 0.08 -12.32 2.00
C VAL A 102 0.75 -12.74 3.30
N ASN A 103 0.84 -14.03 3.56
CA ASN A 103 1.42 -14.58 4.80
C ASN A 103 0.79 -13.97 6.07
N ASP A 104 -0.54 -13.83 6.08
CA ASP A 104 -1.35 -13.24 7.15
C ASP A 104 -1.18 -11.72 7.33
N ASP A 105 -0.33 -11.08 6.57
CA ASP A 105 -0.17 -9.63 6.58
C ASP A 105 -1.06 -8.98 5.52
N ILE A 106 -1.66 -7.85 5.87
CA ILE A 106 -2.47 -7.08 4.93
C ILE A 106 -1.53 -6.28 4.03
N GLU A 107 -1.53 -6.60 2.74
CA GLU A 107 -0.71 -5.89 1.74
C GLU A 107 -1.52 -4.88 0.94
N GLY A 108 -2.83 -5.00 0.94
CA GLY A 108 -3.69 -4.06 0.25
C GLY A 108 -5.15 -4.42 0.38
N TYR A 109 -5.96 -3.74 -0.42
CA TYR A 109 -7.42 -3.91 -0.40
C TYR A 109 -7.98 -3.84 -1.81
N ILE A 110 -9.04 -4.62 -2.04
CA ILE A 110 -9.92 -4.40 -3.20
C ILE A 110 -11.12 -3.65 -2.66
N GLN A 111 -11.26 -2.40 -3.05
CA GLN A 111 -12.35 -1.53 -2.61
C GLN A 111 -13.43 -1.47 -3.67
N SER A 112 -14.63 -1.91 -3.34
CA SER A 112 -15.79 -1.71 -4.20
C SER A 112 -16.13 -0.23 -4.27
N LEU A 113 -16.48 0.22 -5.46
CA LEU A 113 -16.98 1.59 -5.70
C LEU A 113 -18.48 1.57 -6.03
N GLU A 114 -19.12 0.43 -5.76
CA GLU A 114 -20.56 0.24 -6.00
C GLU A 114 -21.18 -0.46 -4.79
N PRO A 115 -22.44 -0.12 -4.44
CA PRO A 115 -23.17 -0.87 -3.42
C PRO A 115 -23.61 -2.24 -3.95
N ASN A 116 -23.86 -3.18 -3.04
CA ASN A 116 -24.46 -4.50 -3.36
C ASN A 116 -23.62 -5.38 -4.29
N VAL A 117 -22.31 -5.35 -4.12
CA VAL A 117 -21.39 -6.19 -4.91
C VAL A 117 -21.33 -7.60 -4.32
N SER A 118 -21.12 -8.61 -5.18
CA SER A 118 -20.95 -9.99 -4.76
C SER A 118 -19.66 -10.17 -3.94
N HIS A 119 -19.81 -10.55 -2.69
CA HIS A 119 -18.68 -10.83 -1.79
C HIS A 119 -17.80 -11.96 -2.29
N ILE A 120 -18.41 -12.98 -2.90
CA ILE A 120 -17.70 -14.18 -3.37
C ILE A 120 -16.67 -13.81 -4.44
N ASN A 121 -17.06 -12.99 -5.40
CA ASN A 121 -16.18 -12.61 -6.50
C ASN A 121 -14.97 -11.80 -5.99
N PHE A 122 -15.19 -10.88 -5.07
CA PHE A 122 -14.11 -10.09 -4.49
C PHE A 122 -13.15 -10.97 -3.69
N ALA A 123 -13.66 -11.91 -2.90
CA ALA A 123 -12.81 -12.80 -2.10
C ALA A 123 -11.92 -13.68 -2.99
N ASP A 124 -12.48 -14.24 -4.07
CA ASP A 124 -11.71 -15.05 -5.01
C ASP A 124 -10.63 -14.23 -5.72
N THR A 125 -10.97 -13.01 -6.13
CA THR A 125 -10.01 -12.09 -6.74
C THR A 125 -8.89 -11.75 -5.76
N ALA A 126 -9.21 -11.48 -4.50
CA ALA A 126 -8.22 -11.17 -3.48
C ALA A 126 -7.23 -12.32 -3.27
N LYS A 127 -7.72 -13.56 -3.30
CA LYS A 127 -6.86 -14.76 -3.17
C LYS A 127 -5.91 -14.91 -4.35
N VAL A 128 -6.39 -14.66 -5.58
CA VAL A 128 -5.56 -14.74 -6.78
C VAL A 128 -4.50 -13.65 -6.76
N ILE A 129 -4.87 -12.44 -6.39
CA ILE A 129 -3.93 -11.31 -6.27
C ILE A 129 -2.91 -11.59 -5.16
N GLY A 130 -3.34 -12.10 -4.02
CA GLY A 130 -2.44 -12.46 -2.92
C GLY A 130 -1.41 -13.49 -3.34
N ALA A 131 -1.81 -14.52 -4.11
CA ALA A 131 -0.89 -15.52 -4.64
C ALA A 131 0.14 -14.91 -5.59
N LEU A 132 -0.25 -13.91 -6.39
CA LEU A 132 0.68 -13.19 -7.25
C LEU A 132 1.82 -12.53 -6.46
N PHE A 133 1.49 -11.92 -5.31
CA PHE A 133 2.49 -11.29 -4.47
C PHE A 133 3.43 -12.30 -3.80
N GLU A 134 2.95 -13.49 -3.48
CA GLU A 134 3.78 -14.56 -2.89
C GLU A 134 4.79 -15.15 -3.87
N GLU A 135 4.51 -15.12 -5.16
CA GLU A 135 5.37 -15.70 -6.19
C GLU A 135 6.63 -14.87 -6.47
N GLU A 136 6.78 -13.72 -5.85
CA GLU A 136 7.85 -12.77 -6.14
C GLU A 136 9.05 -12.82 -5.20
N ASP A 137 9.34 -13.91 -4.62
CA ASP A 137 10.55 -14.03 -3.80
C ASP A 137 11.82 -14.15 -4.65
#